data_f9da328343848f12ba265a8c6b30b24d
#
_entry.id   f9da328343848f12ba265a8c6b30b24d
#
_cell.length_a   1.000
_cell.length_b   1.000
_cell.length_c   1.000
_cell.angle_alpha   90.00
_cell.angle_beta   90.00
_cell.angle_gamma   90.00
#
_symmetry.space_group_name_H-M   'P 1'
#
loop_
_entity.id
_entity.type
_entity.pdbx_description
1 polymer ?
#
loop_
_entity_poly.entity_id
_entity_poly.type
_entity_poly.pdbx_seq_one_letter_code
_entity_poly.pdbx_strand_id
1 'polypeptide(L)'
;MSYQSVFKRYEIKYLVTDEQKKMIMREMQKYMYADKYGKSTICNIYFDTPDFLLIRRSLEHPVYKEKLRLRSYGVAKYDSTTFIEIKKKYKRVVYKRRTEMSENESMRYLCNGEHIADSQILREVNYFLEHYKDIAPQVVISYNREAFYSKNDYDFRVTFDDNILWRNYDLSLCKGIYGTPILRNDYSLMEIKTGTAIPLWMTNILSENKIYKTSFSKYGNAYVAIMSERASGGKKYA
;
A
#
# COMPACT_ATOMS: atom_id res chain seq x y z
N MET A 1 24.29 10.19 -6.07
CA MET A 1 24.00 8.80 -5.63
C MET A 1 23.04 8.18 -6.63
N SER A 2 23.42 7.11 -7.31
CA SER A 2 22.57 6.43 -8.28
C SER A 2 21.45 5.68 -7.51
N TYR A 3 20.20 6.06 -7.72
CA TYR A 3 19.06 5.32 -7.20
C TYR A 3 18.99 3.95 -7.90
N GLN A 4 19.22 2.89 -7.15
CA GLN A 4 19.00 1.54 -7.64
C GLN A 4 17.50 1.32 -7.86
N SER A 5 17.07 1.28 -9.11
CA SER A 5 15.65 1.27 -9.51
C SER A 5 15.02 -0.13 -9.56
N VAL A 6 15.82 -1.17 -9.42
CA VAL A 6 15.36 -2.57 -9.46
C VAL A 6 15.82 -3.28 -8.21
N PHE A 7 14.87 -3.68 -7.37
CA PHE A 7 15.12 -4.44 -6.15
C PHE A 7 14.44 -5.81 -6.26
N LYS A 8 15.23 -6.86 -6.24
CA LYS A 8 14.72 -8.21 -6.03
C LYS A 8 14.50 -8.37 -4.53
N ARG A 9 13.34 -7.93 -4.03
CA ARG A 9 12.97 -8.06 -2.61
C ARG A 9 11.76 -8.96 -2.45
N TYR A 10 11.82 -9.81 -1.45
CA TYR A 10 10.68 -10.58 -0.99
C TYR A 10 9.86 -9.72 -0.02
N GLU A 11 8.56 -9.75 -0.19
CA GLU A 11 7.57 -9.08 0.66
C GLU A 11 6.64 -10.14 1.19
N ILE A 12 6.74 -10.43 2.49
CA ILE A 12 5.99 -11.49 3.15
C ILE A 12 5.10 -10.84 4.20
N LYS A 13 3.85 -11.28 4.28
CA LYS A 13 2.83 -10.66 5.12
C LYS A 13 2.30 -11.63 6.16
N TYR A 14 1.96 -11.08 7.30
CA TYR A 14 1.42 -11.79 8.45
C TYR A 14 0.31 -10.95 9.07
N LEU A 15 -0.77 -11.59 9.52
CA LEU A 15 -1.73 -10.98 10.41
C LEU A 15 -1.31 -11.35 11.84
N VAL A 16 -1.15 -10.35 12.69
CA VAL A 16 -0.72 -10.52 14.07
C VAL A 16 -1.72 -9.85 15.01
N THR A 17 -2.02 -10.50 16.12
CA THR A 17 -2.80 -9.88 17.19
C THR A 17 -1.99 -8.80 17.90
N ASP A 18 -2.64 -7.94 18.67
CA ASP A 18 -1.94 -6.92 19.46
C ASP A 18 -0.93 -7.54 20.46
N GLU A 19 -1.24 -8.71 21.02
CA GLU A 19 -0.35 -9.44 21.92
C GLU A 19 0.88 -9.96 21.17
N GLN A 20 0.67 -10.59 20.01
CA GLN A 20 1.76 -11.04 19.15
C GLN A 20 2.61 -9.86 18.66
N LYS A 21 2.00 -8.73 18.28
CA LYS A 21 2.73 -7.51 17.90
C LYS A 21 3.62 -7.02 19.03
N LYS A 22 3.08 -6.89 20.26
CA LYS A 22 3.85 -6.47 21.44
C LYS A 22 5.04 -7.38 21.71
N MET A 23 4.83 -8.68 21.63
CA MET A 23 5.89 -9.69 21.83
C MET A 23 6.98 -9.57 20.75
N ILE A 24 6.60 -9.52 19.47
CA ILE A 24 7.54 -9.36 18.37
C ILE A 24 8.33 -8.06 18.54
N MET A 25 7.67 -6.95 18.82
CA MET A 25 8.33 -5.64 19.00
C MET A 25 9.36 -5.66 20.13
N ARG A 26 9.08 -6.36 21.25
CA ARG A 26 10.03 -6.52 22.35
C ARG A 26 11.30 -7.23 21.91
N GLU A 27 11.16 -8.33 21.19
CA GLU A 27 12.32 -9.10 20.71
C GLU A 27 13.08 -8.36 19.59
N MET A 28 12.36 -7.64 18.72
CA MET A 28 12.94 -6.84 17.64
C MET A 28 13.89 -5.75 18.14
N GLN A 29 13.71 -5.18 19.33
CA GLN A 29 14.56 -4.11 19.87
C GLN A 29 16.05 -4.51 19.92
N LYS A 30 16.35 -5.79 20.07
CA LYS A 30 17.73 -6.31 20.07
C LYS A 30 18.39 -6.16 18.68
N TYR A 31 17.62 -6.25 17.61
CA TYR A 31 18.10 -6.43 16.24
C TYR A 31 17.74 -5.28 15.28
N MET A 32 16.78 -4.44 15.67
CA MET A 32 16.21 -3.42 14.76
C MET A 32 16.14 -2.05 15.45
N TYR A 33 16.18 -1.01 14.64
CA TYR A 33 15.87 0.36 15.04
C TYR A 33 14.48 0.74 14.52
N ALA A 34 13.76 1.52 15.31
CA ALA A 34 12.55 2.19 14.82
C ALA A 34 12.94 3.26 13.78
N ASP A 35 12.09 3.45 12.79
CA ASP A 35 12.23 4.55 11.84
C ASP A 35 12.06 5.90 12.59
N LYS A 36 12.81 6.90 12.15
CA LYS A 36 12.80 8.27 12.71
C LYS A 36 11.41 8.93 12.71
N TYR A 37 10.49 8.45 11.89
CA TYR A 37 9.14 8.99 11.80
C TYR A 37 8.16 8.38 12.81
N GLY A 38 8.58 7.36 13.58
CA GLY A 38 7.73 6.70 14.57
C GLY A 38 6.43 6.13 13.96
N LYS A 39 5.31 6.31 14.67
CA LYS A 39 3.99 5.96 14.16
C LYS A 39 3.48 7.07 13.25
N SER A 40 3.33 6.79 11.97
CA SER A 40 2.89 7.72 10.94
C SER A 40 1.61 7.24 10.27
N THR A 41 0.71 8.16 9.94
CA THR A 41 -0.46 7.84 9.13
C THR A 41 -0.12 7.93 7.65
N ILE A 42 -0.59 6.96 6.89
CA ILE A 42 -0.41 6.90 5.44
C ILE A 42 -1.78 6.91 4.78
N CYS A 43 -2.01 7.88 3.89
CA CYS A 43 -3.20 7.98 3.09
C CYS A 43 -2.90 7.66 1.63
N ASN A 44 -3.77 6.94 0.96
CA ASN A 44 -3.61 6.59 -0.45
C ASN A 44 -4.94 6.69 -1.19
N ILE A 45 -4.91 7.18 -2.43
CA ILE A 45 -5.98 6.98 -3.41
C ILE A 45 -5.49 5.96 -4.42
N TYR A 46 -6.23 4.89 -4.62
CA TYR A 46 -5.99 3.93 -5.70
C TYR A 46 -6.79 4.32 -6.92
N PHE A 47 -6.10 4.36 -8.06
CA PHE A 47 -6.65 4.63 -9.37
C PHE A 47 -6.87 3.33 -10.12
N ASP A 48 -8.04 3.17 -10.72
CA ASP A 48 -8.43 1.98 -11.48
C ASP A 48 -9.49 2.37 -12.52
N THR A 49 -9.84 1.47 -13.40
CA THR A 49 -10.99 1.63 -14.30
C THR A 49 -12.31 1.56 -13.52
N PRO A 50 -13.42 2.08 -14.05
CA PRO A 50 -14.74 2.04 -13.38
C PRO A 50 -15.21 0.62 -13.02
N ASP A 51 -14.76 -0.39 -13.77
CA ASP A 51 -15.04 -1.80 -13.54
C ASP A 51 -13.95 -2.52 -12.71
N PHE A 52 -13.00 -1.77 -12.12
CA PHE A 52 -11.93 -2.29 -11.27
C PHE A 52 -11.02 -3.33 -11.95
N LEU A 53 -10.70 -3.14 -13.22
CA LEU A 53 -9.93 -4.08 -14.04
C LEU A 53 -8.56 -4.43 -13.42
N LEU A 54 -7.81 -3.43 -12.90
CA LEU A 54 -6.46 -3.65 -12.38
C LEU A 54 -6.46 -4.50 -11.11
N ILE A 55 -7.41 -4.22 -10.19
CA ILE A 55 -7.48 -5.00 -8.96
C ILE A 55 -8.08 -6.38 -9.21
N ARG A 56 -9.08 -6.52 -10.05
CA ARG A 56 -9.62 -7.83 -10.45
C ARG A 56 -8.51 -8.73 -11.01
N ARG A 57 -7.80 -8.26 -12.02
CA ARG A 57 -6.63 -8.96 -12.58
C ARG A 57 -5.57 -9.26 -11.50
N SER A 58 -5.30 -8.30 -10.59
CA SER A 58 -4.31 -8.52 -9.54
C SER A 58 -4.67 -9.65 -8.57
N LEU A 59 -5.96 -9.94 -8.36
CA LEU A 59 -6.46 -11.00 -7.48
C LEU A 59 -6.33 -12.39 -8.12
N GLU A 60 -6.35 -12.49 -9.44
CA GLU A 60 -6.15 -13.73 -10.21
C GLU A 60 -4.69 -14.23 -10.21
N HIS A 61 -3.80 -13.57 -9.46
CA HIS A 61 -2.37 -13.91 -9.36
C HIS A 61 -1.62 -14.00 -10.70
N PRO A 62 -1.81 -13.05 -11.62
CA PRO A 62 -1.22 -13.10 -12.95
C PRO A 62 0.30 -12.96 -12.92
N VAL A 63 0.95 -13.35 -14.02
CA VAL A 63 2.40 -13.18 -14.22
C VAL A 63 2.79 -11.70 -14.18
N TYR A 64 1.95 -10.82 -14.74
CA TYR A 64 2.11 -9.36 -14.74
C TYR A 64 0.93 -8.67 -14.09
N LYS A 65 1.22 -7.72 -13.22
CA LYS A 65 0.22 -6.83 -12.61
C LYS A 65 0.81 -5.48 -12.25
N GLU A 66 -0.05 -4.48 -12.29
CA GLU A 66 0.33 -3.12 -11.94
C GLU A 66 -0.75 -2.41 -11.13
N LYS A 67 -0.36 -1.33 -10.47
CA LYS A 67 -1.23 -0.47 -9.67
C LYS A 67 -0.72 0.95 -9.72
N LEU A 68 -1.63 1.89 -9.84
CA LEU A 68 -1.37 3.32 -9.72
C LEU A 68 -2.02 3.84 -8.44
N ARG A 69 -1.29 4.66 -7.69
CA ARG A 69 -1.83 5.33 -6.50
C ARG A 69 -1.19 6.67 -6.26
N LEU A 70 -1.96 7.57 -5.68
CA LEU A 70 -1.47 8.81 -5.08
C LEU A 70 -1.34 8.59 -3.56
N ARG A 71 -0.25 9.05 -2.96
CA ARG A 71 0.04 8.86 -1.53
C ARG A 71 0.41 10.16 -0.84
N SER A 72 -0.09 10.35 0.39
CA SER A 72 0.42 11.33 1.35
C SER A 72 0.85 10.67 2.66
N TYR A 73 1.66 11.39 3.42
CA TYR A 73 1.97 11.08 4.82
C TYR A 73 1.17 12.04 5.70
N GLY A 74 0.12 11.50 6.33
CA GLY A 74 -0.92 12.29 7.00
C GLY A 74 -1.99 12.78 6.03
N VAL A 75 -2.96 13.53 6.57
CA VAL A 75 -3.99 14.25 5.79
C VAL A 75 -3.31 15.35 4.99
N ALA A 76 -3.53 15.37 3.70
CA ALA A 76 -2.94 16.38 2.81
C ALA A 76 -3.70 17.70 2.89
N LYS A 77 -3.00 18.79 2.55
CA LYS A 77 -3.56 20.07 2.11
C LYS A 77 -3.26 20.20 0.62
N TYR A 78 -3.84 21.20 -0.03
CA TYR A 78 -3.64 21.43 -1.48
C TYR A 78 -2.17 21.57 -1.90
N ASP A 79 -1.35 22.16 -1.03
CA ASP A 79 0.08 22.40 -1.22
C ASP A 79 0.97 21.29 -0.66
N SER A 80 0.38 20.29 0.03
CA SER A 80 1.15 19.20 0.63
C SER A 80 1.82 18.35 -0.44
N THR A 81 3.06 17.96 -0.19
CA THR A 81 3.76 17.00 -1.06
C THR A 81 3.07 15.66 -1.04
N THR A 82 2.70 15.20 -2.21
CA THR A 82 2.14 13.86 -2.46
C THR A 82 3.00 13.10 -3.44
N PHE A 83 2.76 11.81 -3.56
CA PHE A 83 3.59 10.90 -4.32
C PHE A 83 2.74 10.07 -5.27
N ILE A 84 2.92 10.29 -6.56
CA ILE A 84 2.37 9.44 -7.61
C ILE A 84 3.26 8.19 -7.68
N GLU A 85 2.70 7.03 -7.41
CA GLU A 85 3.43 5.77 -7.37
C GLU A 85 2.82 4.76 -8.34
N ILE A 86 3.62 4.28 -9.29
CA ILE A 86 3.30 3.14 -10.13
C ILE A 86 4.09 1.92 -9.65
N LYS A 87 3.40 0.83 -9.37
CA LYS A 87 4.00 -0.44 -8.95
C LYS A 87 3.65 -1.51 -9.97
N LYS A 88 4.66 -2.02 -10.65
CA LYS A 88 4.57 -3.13 -11.59
C LYS A 88 5.18 -4.38 -10.96
N LYS A 89 4.59 -5.53 -11.19
CA LYS A 89 5.15 -6.83 -10.77
C LYS A 89 5.13 -7.77 -11.95
N TYR A 90 6.30 -8.30 -12.31
CA TYR A 90 6.47 -9.29 -13.37
C TYR A 90 7.32 -10.45 -12.87
N LYS A 91 6.84 -11.69 -12.99
CA LYS A 91 7.56 -12.91 -12.56
C LYS A 91 8.19 -12.78 -11.17
N ARG A 92 7.46 -12.26 -10.20
CA ARG A 92 7.89 -12.01 -8.81
C ARG A 92 8.82 -10.80 -8.60
N VAL A 93 9.37 -10.20 -9.65
CA VAL A 93 10.15 -8.95 -9.54
C VAL A 93 9.22 -7.76 -9.43
N VAL A 94 9.50 -6.88 -8.48
CA VAL A 94 8.71 -5.66 -8.25
C VAL A 94 9.49 -4.46 -8.76
N TYR A 95 8.86 -3.70 -9.65
CA TYR A 95 9.33 -2.40 -10.13
C TYR A 95 8.45 -1.33 -9.50
N LYS A 96 9.07 -0.37 -8.84
CA LYS A 96 8.37 0.76 -8.24
C LYS A 96 8.96 2.06 -8.77
N ARG A 97 8.11 2.91 -9.33
CA ARG A 97 8.44 4.27 -9.72
C ARG A 97 7.66 5.23 -8.85
N ARG A 98 8.27 6.37 -8.55
CA ARG A 98 7.66 7.40 -7.68
C ARG A 98 8.14 8.76 -8.11
N THR A 99 7.22 9.70 -8.25
CA THR A 99 7.48 11.13 -8.40
C THR A 99 6.68 11.91 -7.37
N GLU A 100 7.11 13.12 -7.07
CA GLU A 100 6.46 14.00 -6.10
C GLU A 100 5.88 15.24 -6.79
N MET A 101 4.74 15.66 -6.32
CA MET A 101 4.04 16.89 -6.70
C MET A 101 3.20 17.37 -5.52
N SER A 102 2.70 18.59 -5.55
CA SER A 102 1.65 19.00 -4.62
C SER A 102 0.38 18.17 -4.82
N GLU A 103 -0.50 18.11 -3.83
CA GLU A 103 -1.75 17.35 -3.93
C GLU A 103 -2.62 17.87 -5.08
N ASN A 104 -2.75 19.21 -5.18
CA ASN A 104 -3.51 19.84 -6.24
C ASN A 104 -2.97 19.53 -7.65
N GLU A 105 -1.66 19.64 -7.85
CA GLU A 105 -1.03 19.27 -9.13
C GLU A 105 -1.23 17.80 -9.45
N SER A 106 -1.04 16.91 -8.45
CA SER A 106 -1.22 15.47 -8.63
C SER A 106 -2.63 15.11 -9.06
N MET A 107 -3.65 15.73 -8.45
CA MET A 107 -5.05 15.47 -8.82
C MET A 107 -5.39 16.04 -10.19
N ARG A 108 -4.93 17.24 -10.53
CA ARG A 108 -5.11 17.84 -11.87
C ARG A 108 -4.45 17.01 -12.96
N TYR A 109 -3.23 16.56 -12.70
CA TYR A 109 -2.50 15.68 -13.61
C TYR A 109 -3.21 14.33 -13.81
N LEU A 110 -3.58 13.65 -12.72
CA LEU A 110 -4.14 12.29 -12.78
C LEU A 110 -5.61 12.25 -13.21
N CYS A 111 -6.41 13.31 -12.93
CA CYS A 111 -7.84 13.32 -13.22
C CYS A 111 -8.19 14.14 -14.45
N ASN A 112 -7.45 15.23 -14.74
CA ASN A 112 -7.78 16.14 -15.84
C ASN A 112 -6.79 16.02 -17.01
N GLY A 113 -5.72 15.22 -16.86
CA GLY A 113 -4.70 15.07 -17.91
C GLY A 113 -3.84 16.32 -18.11
N GLU A 114 -3.76 17.21 -17.11
CA GLU A 114 -2.97 18.43 -17.23
C GLU A 114 -1.48 18.13 -17.28
N HIS A 115 -0.78 18.68 -18.26
CA HIS A 115 0.68 18.56 -18.35
C HIS A 115 1.33 19.52 -17.36
N ILE A 116 1.98 18.97 -16.32
CA ILE A 116 2.60 19.79 -15.25
C ILE A 116 4.13 19.79 -15.34
N ALA A 117 4.72 18.65 -15.70
CA ALA A 117 6.17 18.48 -15.83
C ALA A 117 6.50 17.33 -16.78
N ASP A 118 7.73 17.29 -17.28
CA ASP A 118 8.24 16.16 -18.06
C ASP A 118 9.35 15.43 -17.28
N SER A 119 9.15 14.12 -17.10
CA SER A 119 10.15 13.21 -16.56
C SER A 119 9.90 11.80 -17.08
N GLN A 120 10.93 10.94 -17.01
CA GLN A 120 10.76 9.54 -17.40
C GLN A 120 9.61 8.86 -16.63
N ILE A 121 9.47 9.15 -15.34
CA ILE A 121 8.43 8.53 -14.50
C ILE A 121 7.05 9.01 -14.93
N LEU A 122 6.89 10.30 -15.25
CA LEU A 122 5.61 10.84 -15.74
C LEU A 122 5.27 10.30 -17.13
N ARG A 123 6.25 10.11 -18.02
CA ARG A 123 6.01 9.41 -19.29
C ARG A 123 5.53 7.97 -19.08
N GLU A 124 6.07 7.24 -18.08
CA GLU A 124 5.57 5.90 -17.72
C GLU A 124 4.13 5.94 -17.15
N VAL A 125 3.79 6.98 -16.39
CA VAL A 125 2.43 7.19 -15.88
C VAL A 125 1.47 7.58 -17.01
N ASN A 126 1.87 8.48 -17.93
CA ASN A 126 1.07 8.84 -19.10
C ASN A 126 0.75 7.62 -19.95
N TYR A 127 1.77 6.81 -20.26
CA TYR A 127 1.55 5.55 -20.98
C TYR A 127 0.55 4.63 -20.26
N PHE A 128 0.61 4.56 -18.92
CA PHE A 128 -0.34 3.79 -18.12
C PHE A 128 -1.77 4.32 -18.25
N LEU A 129 -1.95 5.65 -18.14
CA LEU A 129 -3.26 6.31 -18.27
C LEU A 129 -3.87 6.14 -19.67
N GLU A 130 -3.05 6.25 -20.71
CA GLU A 130 -3.45 6.02 -22.10
C GLU A 130 -3.82 4.56 -22.38
N HIS A 131 -3.04 3.61 -21.81
CA HIS A 131 -3.26 2.18 -22.00
C HIS A 131 -4.54 1.69 -21.32
N TYR A 132 -4.78 2.15 -20.09
CA TYR A 132 -6.00 1.83 -19.35
C TYR A 132 -6.96 3.01 -19.41
N LYS A 133 -7.74 3.09 -20.44
CA LYS A 133 -8.72 4.17 -20.63
C LYS A 133 -9.63 4.31 -19.40
N ASP A 134 -10.08 5.52 -19.13
CA ASP A 134 -11.02 5.85 -18.05
C ASP A 134 -10.51 5.58 -16.63
N ILE A 135 -9.20 5.63 -16.43
CA ILE A 135 -8.59 5.55 -15.08
C ILE A 135 -9.06 6.74 -14.24
N ALA A 136 -9.61 6.43 -13.07
CA ALA A 136 -10.11 7.42 -12.12
C ALA A 136 -9.83 6.99 -10.68
N PRO A 137 -9.92 7.91 -9.70
CA PRO A 137 -9.89 7.55 -8.29
C PRO A 137 -11.02 6.56 -7.97
N GLN A 138 -10.71 5.44 -7.31
CA GLN A 138 -11.72 4.43 -6.96
C GLN A 138 -11.84 4.22 -5.46
N VAL A 139 -10.72 4.21 -4.73
CA VAL A 139 -10.72 3.88 -3.30
C VAL A 139 -9.68 4.70 -2.57
N VAL A 140 -10.06 5.30 -1.47
CA VAL A 140 -9.12 5.85 -0.46
C VAL A 140 -8.84 4.76 0.56
N ILE A 141 -7.55 4.55 0.88
CA ILE A 141 -7.12 3.66 1.95
C ILE A 141 -6.15 4.42 2.85
N SER A 142 -6.50 4.51 4.13
CA SER A 142 -5.64 5.08 5.18
C SER A 142 -5.29 4.02 6.22
N TYR A 143 -4.12 4.17 6.83
CA TYR A 143 -3.67 3.28 7.92
C TYR A 143 -2.53 3.94 8.69
N ASN A 144 -2.35 3.53 9.93
CA ASN A 144 -1.18 3.89 10.71
C ASN A 144 -0.07 2.88 10.46
N ARG A 145 1.17 3.36 10.40
CA ARG A 145 2.36 2.53 10.16
C ARG A 145 3.44 2.82 11.18
N GLU A 146 3.98 1.76 11.72
CA GLU A 146 5.25 1.74 12.43
C GLU A 146 6.26 0.97 11.57
N ALA A 147 7.45 1.53 11.36
CA ALA A 147 8.46 0.95 10.49
C ALA A 147 9.77 0.73 11.26
N PHE A 148 10.44 -0.38 10.96
CA PHE A 148 11.69 -0.79 11.59
C PHE A 148 12.67 -1.26 10.53
N TYR A 149 13.95 -0.98 10.74
CA TYR A 149 15.04 -1.45 9.89
C TYR A 149 16.11 -2.17 10.72
N SER A 150 16.74 -3.18 10.13
CA SER A 150 17.74 -3.96 10.79
C SER A 150 19.00 -3.14 11.11
N LYS A 151 19.64 -3.42 12.24
CA LYS A 151 20.93 -2.85 12.64
C LYS A 151 22.08 -3.27 11.73
N ASN A 152 21.98 -4.49 11.15
CA ASN A 152 23.08 -5.14 10.44
C ASN A 152 22.78 -5.43 8.96
N ASP A 153 21.51 -5.28 8.51
CA ASP A 153 21.09 -5.58 7.15
C ASP A 153 20.12 -4.50 6.66
N TYR A 154 20.60 -3.58 5.83
CA TYR A 154 19.79 -2.47 5.28
C TYR A 154 18.60 -2.91 4.45
N ASP A 155 18.60 -4.15 3.94
CA ASP A 155 17.51 -4.69 3.15
C ASP A 155 16.42 -5.35 3.98
N PHE A 156 16.73 -5.70 5.24
CA PHE A 156 15.74 -6.29 6.13
C PHE A 156 14.93 -5.19 6.86
N ARG A 157 13.63 -5.14 6.55
CA ARG A 157 12.69 -4.17 7.13
C ARG A 157 11.41 -4.85 7.57
N VAL A 158 10.84 -4.35 8.67
CA VAL A 158 9.54 -4.80 9.20
C VAL A 158 8.64 -3.58 9.36
N THR A 159 7.40 -3.69 8.93
CA THR A 159 6.38 -2.66 9.18
C THR A 159 5.14 -3.29 9.79
N PHE A 160 4.49 -2.55 10.69
CA PHE A 160 3.17 -2.89 11.22
C PHE A 160 2.18 -1.83 10.78
N ASP A 161 1.10 -2.27 10.15
CA ASP A 161 0.01 -1.41 9.71
C ASP A 161 -1.23 -1.75 10.54
N ASP A 162 -1.76 -0.78 11.25
CA ASP A 162 -3.00 -0.88 12.02
C ASP A 162 -4.02 0.19 11.59
N ASN A 163 -5.24 0.09 12.10
CA ASN A 163 -6.34 0.99 11.76
C ASN A 163 -6.49 1.20 10.25
N ILE A 164 -6.58 0.08 9.52
CA ILE A 164 -6.67 0.11 8.06
C ILE A 164 -8.11 0.39 7.67
N LEU A 165 -8.37 1.59 7.16
CA LEU A 165 -9.69 2.07 6.75
C LEU A 165 -9.76 2.22 5.23
N TRP A 166 -10.95 1.97 4.66
CA TRP A 166 -11.21 2.23 3.24
C TRP A 166 -12.52 2.99 3.05
N ARG A 167 -12.62 3.75 1.96
CA ARG A 167 -13.85 4.34 1.46
C ARG A 167 -13.79 4.52 -0.06
N ASN A 168 -14.96 4.49 -0.71
CA ASN A 168 -15.12 4.72 -2.16
C ASN A 168 -15.92 5.98 -2.47
N TYR A 169 -15.97 6.90 -1.54
CA TYR A 169 -16.54 8.24 -1.61
C TYR A 169 -15.56 9.24 -1.03
N ASP A 170 -15.78 10.55 -1.26
CA ASP A 170 -14.83 11.59 -0.82
C ASP A 170 -13.37 11.23 -1.21
N LEU A 171 -13.16 10.95 -2.49
CA LEU A 171 -11.91 10.39 -3.03
C LEU A 171 -10.81 11.46 -3.12
N SER A 172 -10.46 12.08 -1.99
CA SER A 172 -9.41 13.09 -1.84
C SER A 172 -8.58 12.80 -0.59
N LEU A 173 -7.27 13.08 -0.65
CA LEU A 173 -6.36 12.99 0.48
C LEU A 173 -6.55 14.12 1.50
N CYS A 174 -7.26 15.19 1.11
CA CYS A 174 -7.57 16.34 1.97
C CYS A 174 -8.80 16.13 2.87
N LYS A 175 -9.60 15.09 2.65
CA LYS A 175 -10.89 14.88 3.34
C LYS A 175 -10.79 14.21 4.71
N GLY A 176 -9.57 13.90 5.18
CA GLY A 176 -9.37 13.31 6.50
C GLY A 176 -9.33 11.77 6.52
N ILE A 177 -9.23 11.23 7.74
CA ILE A 177 -9.02 9.80 8.01
C ILE A 177 -10.29 9.22 8.57
N TYR A 178 -11.10 8.59 7.73
CA TYR A 178 -12.34 7.89 8.07
C TYR A 178 -12.68 6.87 6.99
N GLY A 179 -13.58 5.96 7.30
CA GLY A 179 -14.04 4.90 6.40
C GLY A 179 -14.35 3.61 7.14
N THR A 180 -14.58 2.54 6.40
CA THR A 180 -14.88 1.21 6.93
C THR A 180 -13.58 0.47 7.24
N PRO A 181 -13.44 -0.19 8.40
CA PRO A 181 -12.25 -1.01 8.70
C PRO A 181 -12.14 -2.21 7.74
N ILE A 182 -10.93 -2.43 7.22
CA ILE A 182 -10.60 -3.65 6.46
C ILE A 182 -10.22 -4.81 7.40
N LEU A 183 -9.63 -4.46 8.53
CA LEU A 183 -9.10 -5.40 9.51
C LEU A 183 -9.72 -5.10 10.87
N ARG A 184 -9.96 -6.13 11.67
CA ARG A 184 -10.40 -5.95 13.05
C ARG A 184 -9.36 -5.12 13.83
N ASN A 185 -9.84 -4.35 14.80
CA ASN A 185 -9.00 -3.40 15.55
C ASN A 185 -7.93 -4.08 16.42
N ASP A 186 -8.13 -5.35 16.77
CA ASP A 186 -7.21 -6.18 17.55
C ASP A 186 -6.11 -6.85 16.71
N TYR A 187 -6.05 -6.54 15.39
CA TYR A 187 -5.05 -7.08 14.47
C TYR A 187 -4.23 -5.98 13.81
N SER A 188 -2.97 -6.30 13.54
CA SER A 188 -2.08 -5.54 12.68
C SER A 188 -1.62 -6.38 11.49
N LEU A 189 -1.43 -5.73 10.35
CA LEU A 189 -0.76 -6.32 9.21
C LEU A 189 0.74 -6.08 9.34
N MET A 190 1.49 -7.12 9.67
CA MET A 190 2.95 -7.10 9.64
C MET A 190 3.45 -7.44 8.24
N GLU A 191 4.40 -6.67 7.74
CA GLU A 191 5.04 -6.89 6.44
C GLU A 191 6.55 -6.93 6.62
N ILE A 192 7.16 -8.07 6.27
CA ILE A 192 8.61 -8.27 6.26
C ILE A 192 9.11 -8.08 4.83
N LYS A 193 10.11 -7.22 4.66
CA LYS A 193 10.84 -7.01 3.41
C LYS A 193 12.28 -7.45 3.59
N THR A 194 12.77 -8.28 2.69
CA THR A 194 14.14 -8.78 2.69
C THR A 194 14.66 -8.98 1.28
N GLY A 195 15.94 -8.72 1.06
CA GLY A 195 16.63 -9.04 -0.19
C GLY A 195 17.00 -10.52 -0.30
N THR A 196 17.12 -11.20 0.83
CA THR A 196 17.59 -12.59 0.94
C THR A 196 16.61 -13.43 1.78
N ALA A 197 17.08 -14.11 2.78
CA ALA A 197 16.28 -14.89 3.73
C ALA A 197 15.82 -14.04 4.92
N ILE A 198 14.75 -14.46 5.60
CA ILE A 198 14.37 -13.91 6.88
C ILE A 198 15.42 -14.34 7.91
N PRO A 199 15.96 -13.45 8.77
CA PRO A 199 16.90 -13.81 9.81
C PRO A 199 16.36 -14.88 10.78
N LEU A 200 17.22 -15.78 11.27
CA LEU A 200 16.83 -16.89 12.15
C LEU A 200 16.08 -16.42 13.41
N TRP A 201 16.51 -15.31 14.01
CA TRP A 201 15.83 -14.78 15.19
C TRP A 201 14.35 -14.44 14.90
N MET A 202 14.05 -13.91 13.72
CA MET A 202 12.68 -13.59 13.32
C MET A 202 11.89 -14.87 12.97
N THR A 203 12.50 -15.82 12.27
CA THR A 203 11.84 -17.10 11.97
C THR A 203 11.51 -17.89 13.22
N ASN A 204 12.38 -17.86 14.23
CA ASN A 204 12.13 -18.51 15.53
C ASN A 204 10.91 -17.88 16.22
N ILE A 205 10.86 -16.53 16.31
CA ILE A 205 9.71 -15.81 16.89
C ILE A 205 8.41 -16.21 16.18
N LEU A 206 8.41 -16.21 14.85
CA LEU A 206 7.23 -16.54 14.05
C LEU A 206 6.77 -17.98 14.30
N SER A 207 7.72 -18.94 14.33
CA SER A 207 7.43 -20.36 14.52
C SER A 207 6.92 -20.69 15.92
N GLU A 208 7.60 -20.20 16.95
CA GLU A 208 7.23 -20.42 18.36
C GLU A 208 5.84 -19.88 18.68
N ASN A 209 5.45 -18.77 18.01
CA ASN A 209 4.16 -18.11 18.24
C ASN A 209 3.10 -18.47 17.19
N LYS A 210 3.37 -19.49 16.36
CA LYS A 210 2.43 -19.99 15.32
C LYS A 210 1.91 -18.88 14.40
N ILE A 211 2.78 -17.94 14.02
CA ILE A 211 2.46 -16.82 13.13
C ILE A 211 2.77 -17.23 11.71
N TYR A 212 1.74 -17.41 10.90
CA TYR A 212 1.86 -17.91 9.54
C TYR A 212 1.72 -16.80 8.49
N LYS A 213 2.45 -16.97 7.38
CA LYS A 213 2.34 -16.06 6.23
C LYS A 213 0.91 -16.05 5.68
N THR A 214 0.50 -14.86 5.26
CA THR A 214 -0.83 -14.66 4.66
C THR A 214 -0.75 -13.91 3.33
N SER A 215 -1.79 -14.07 2.52
CA SER A 215 -2.00 -13.24 1.34
C SER A 215 -2.96 -12.12 1.69
N PHE A 216 -2.45 -10.91 1.87
CA PHE A 216 -3.26 -9.74 2.21
C PHE A 216 -2.98 -8.59 1.25
N SER A 217 -4.01 -8.07 0.62
CA SER A 217 -3.96 -6.87 -0.20
C SER A 217 -4.96 -5.86 0.32
N LYS A 218 -4.49 -4.69 0.85
CA LYS A 218 -5.39 -3.65 1.33
C LYS A 218 -6.42 -3.26 0.27
N TYR A 219 -5.99 -2.99 -0.95
CA TYR A 219 -6.89 -2.64 -2.05
C TYR A 219 -7.75 -3.85 -2.50
N GLY A 220 -7.20 -5.08 -2.49
CA GLY A 220 -7.99 -6.28 -2.80
C GLY A 220 -9.13 -6.51 -1.80
N ASN A 221 -8.86 -6.35 -0.50
CA ASN A 221 -9.90 -6.49 0.53
C ASN A 221 -10.95 -5.38 0.45
N ALA A 222 -10.54 -4.11 0.18
CA ALA A 222 -11.48 -3.03 -0.06
C ALA A 222 -12.38 -3.32 -1.28
N TYR A 223 -11.81 -3.82 -2.38
CA TYR A 223 -12.58 -4.21 -3.56
C TYR A 223 -13.61 -5.31 -3.24
N VAL A 224 -13.19 -6.36 -2.50
CA VAL A 224 -14.13 -7.43 -2.09
C VAL A 224 -15.27 -6.88 -1.24
N ALA A 225 -14.97 -5.97 -0.31
CA ALA A 225 -16.00 -5.30 0.51
C ALA A 225 -16.97 -4.49 -0.35
N ILE A 226 -16.47 -3.69 -1.31
CA ILE A 226 -17.30 -2.94 -2.26
C ILE A 226 -18.24 -3.86 -3.06
N MET A 227 -17.72 -4.98 -3.56
CA MET A 227 -18.53 -5.92 -4.32
C MET A 227 -19.60 -6.59 -3.45
N SER A 228 -19.27 -6.91 -2.19
CA SER A 228 -20.22 -7.47 -1.24
C SER A 228 -21.34 -6.49 -0.90
N GLU A 229 -21.03 -5.21 -0.71
CA GLU A 229 -22.03 -4.15 -0.47
C GLU A 229 -22.96 -3.96 -1.67
N ARG A 230 -22.40 -3.95 -2.90
CA ARG A 230 -23.20 -3.86 -4.15
C ARG A 230 -24.14 -5.05 -4.30
N ALA A 231 -23.67 -6.26 -4.01
CA ALA A 231 -24.48 -7.48 -4.08
C ALA A 231 -25.60 -7.50 -3.01
N SER A 232 -25.34 -6.95 -1.82
CA SER A 232 -26.30 -6.88 -0.72
C SER A 232 -27.35 -5.78 -0.95
N GLY A 233 -26.95 -4.63 -1.52
CA GLY A 233 -27.87 -3.53 -1.87
C GLY A 233 -28.84 -3.87 -2.98
N GLY A 234 -28.48 -4.76 -3.92
CA GLY A 234 -29.37 -5.27 -4.95
C GLY A 234 -30.50 -6.18 -4.45
N LYS A 235 -30.40 -6.70 -3.22
CA LYS A 235 -31.44 -7.58 -2.63
C LYS A 235 -32.51 -6.81 -1.83
N LYS A 236 -32.41 -5.48 -1.69
CA LYS A 236 -33.39 -4.67 -0.94
C LYS A 236 -34.59 -4.20 -1.75
N TYR A 237 -34.65 -4.51 -3.05
CA TYR A 237 -35.73 -4.08 -3.96
C TYR A 237 -36.23 -5.21 -4.90
N ALA A 238 -36.20 -6.46 -4.43
CA ALA A 238 -36.84 -7.57 -5.13
C ALA A 238 -37.96 -8.17 -4.25
#